data_2caab5ba03a26bb963fd8c6a403a5b4b
#
_entry.id   2caab5ba03a26bb963fd8c6a403a5b4b
#
_cell.length_a   1.000
_cell.length_b   1.000
_cell.length_c   1.000
_cell.angle_alpha   90.00
_cell.angle_beta   90.00
_cell.angle_gamma   90.00
#
_symmetry.space_group_name_H-M   'P 1'
#
loop_
_entity.id
_entity.type
_entity.pdbx_description
1 polymer ?
#
loop_
_entity_poly.entity_id
_entity_poly.type
_entity_poly.pdbx_seq_one_letter_code
_entity_poly.pdbx_strand_id
1 'polypeptide(L)'
;MSYKEEKKDIIYWAHQLNEKGLVQVRSGNISSRLADNKTPPPKVLGGSACARLCPPVPVRVLGYEGIPLDKILVTSHNSYLGYLEEKEILLTDSQGTILEGEGELTSEQELHLSIYNKFKNARVVLHAHPSYTIAFFHYFDKLEIFSFETKFYLGGIKAITQTTPTVTEIEPVLAALESNNIVVLKNHGVVAMGGSFKEAFSLIELLEEQAKVNLIVQKPETLPGRQSGRAQKPDYKNIREKQEGKRYKLLSKEHMGRLMELVNNDKEVQALGQKYDLTCTLAVKNQDSDEMMCFYYDKGKIVQTDNNENAEFVIIGKEAILKKVFNREVDPFVALTQGKVKSKGDFTKMSKWYPVMVRTFKLWEQAPVE
;
A
#
# COMPACT_ATOMS: atom_id res chain seq x y z
N MET A 1 26.23 17.10 -0.53
CA MET A 1 26.23 16.03 -1.57
C MET A 1 25.42 16.53 -2.76
N SER A 2 25.83 16.20 -3.98
CA SER A 2 25.00 16.52 -5.16
C SER A 2 23.83 15.54 -5.20
N TYR A 3 22.72 15.88 -5.87
CA TYR A 3 21.59 14.96 -6.09
C TYR A 3 22.01 13.59 -6.62
N LYS A 4 23.08 13.57 -7.41
CA LYS A 4 23.60 12.36 -8.03
C LYS A 4 24.11 11.34 -7.01
N GLU A 5 24.77 11.78 -5.95
CA GLU A 5 25.25 10.86 -4.91
C GLU A 5 24.07 10.33 -4.08
N GLU A 6 23.11 11.18 -3.73
CA GLU A 6 21.92 10.75 -3.00
C GLU A 6 21.05 9.78 -3.81
N LYS A 7 20.93 9.97 -5.16
CA LYS A 7 20.26 9.01 -6.05
C LYS A 7 20.97 7.66 -6.07
N LYS A 8 22.31 7.63 -6.05
CA LYS A 8 23.07 6.37 -5.95
C LYS A 8 22.80 5.66 -4.63
N ASP A 9 22.73 6.40 -3.51
CA ASP A 9 22.40 5.82 -2.23
C ASP A 9 21.00 5.20 -2.25
N ILE A 10 19.99 5.89 -2.82
CA ILE A 10 18.64 5.34 -2.99
C ILE A 10 18.69 4.05 -3.80
N ILE A 11 19.40 4.02 -4.93
CA ILE A 11 19.54 2.81 -5.78
C ILE A 11 20.21 1.67 -4.99
N TYR A 12 21.31 1.96 -4.29
CA TYR A 12 21.99 0.96 -3.49
C TYR A 12 21.07 0.31 -2.44
N TRP A 13 20.36 1.13 -1.65
CA TRP A 13 19.48 0.62 -0.62
C TRP A 13 18.21 -0.03 -1.16
N ALA A 14 17.72 0.39 -2.33
CA ALA A 14 16.65 -0.28 -3.05
C ALA A 14 17.05 -1.72 -3.43
N HIS A 15 18.25 -1.88 -3.99
CA HIS A 15 18.81 -3.20 -4.29
C HIS A 15 19.00 -4.04 -3.03
N GLN A 16 19.48 -3.45 -1.92
CA GLN A 16 19.62 -4.17 -0.65
C GLN A 16 18.27 -4.66 -0.10
N LEU A 17 17.21 -3.85 -0.17
CA LEU A 17 15.85 -4.28 0.21
C LEU A 17 15.40 -5.49 -0.62
N ASN A 18 15.67 -5.48 -1.93
CA ASN A 18 15.31 -6.59 -2.81
C ASN A 18 16.16 -7.83 -2.57
N GLU A 19 17.49 -7.71 -2.44
CA GLU A 19 18.40 -8.82 -2.18
C GLU A 19 18.09 -9.54 -0.87
N LYS A 20 17.64 -8.80 0.16
CA LYS A 20 17.21 -9.34 1.44
C LYS A 20 15.78 -9.90 1.43
N GLY A 21 15.07 -9.80 0.31
CA GLY A 21 13.68 -10.26 0.20
C GLY A 21 12.68 -9.41 1.00
N LEU A 22 13.06 -8.17 1.31
CA LEU A 22 12.23 -7.22 2.06
C LEU A 22 11.24 -6.47 1.17
N VAL A 23 11.42 -6.52 -0.14
CA VAL A 23 10.47 -6.03 -1.16
C VAL A 23 10.36 -7.05 -2.28
N GLN A 24 9.22 -7.06 -2.95
CA GLN A 24 8.93 -8.02 -4.02
C GLN A 24 8.27 -7.30 -5.20
N VAL A 25 8.65 -7.69 -6.43
CA VAL A 25 8.09 -7.13 -7.66
C VAL A 25 8.18 -5.59 -7.65
N ARG A 26 7.05 -4.89 -7.74
CA ARG A 26 6.93 -3.42 -7.74
C ARG A 26 6.37 -2.89 -6.43
N SER A 27 6.66 -3.59 -5.34
CA SER A 27 6.22 -3.18 -4.00
C SER A 27 7.29 -2.38 -3.28
N GLY A 28 6.85 -1.54 -2.35
CA GLY A 28 7.73 -0.66 -1.59
C GLY A 28 8.16 0.58 -2.35
N ASN A 29 8.64 1.54 -1.61
CA ASN A 29 9.13 2.81 -2.13
C ASN A 29 10.11 3.45 -1.14
N ILE A 30 10.92 4.35 -1.65
CA ILE A 30 12.00 4.99 -0.91
C ILE A 30 11.94 6.49 -1.14
N SER A 31 12.18 7.26 -0.10
CA SER A 31 12.48 8.68 -0.24
C SER A 31 13.62 9.12 0.66
N SER A 32 14.26 10.21 0.26
CA SER A 32 15.32 10.87 1.02
C SER A 32 15.17 12.38 0.95
N ARG A 33 15.18 13.02 2.12
CA ARG A 33 15.20 14.47 2.26
C ARG A 33 16.63 14.97 2.06
N LEU A 34 16.84 15.85 1.10
CA LEU A 34 18.14 16.44 0.81
C LEU A 34 18.58 17.37 1.96
N ALA A 35 19.86 17.28 2.32
CA ALA A 35 20.45 18.23 3.25
C ALA A 35 20.72 19.55 2.54
N ASP A 36 20.32 20.66 3.14
CA ASP A 36 20.89 21.95 2.75
C ASP A 36 22.39 21.95 2.99
N ASN A 37 23.15 22.40 1.99
CA ASN A 37 24.62 22.52 2.07
C ASN A 37 25.11 23.44 3.19
N LYS A 38 24.22 24.05 3.96
CA LYS A 38 24.52 24.98 5.05
C LYS A 38 24.46 24.37 6.44
N THR A 39 23.94 23.16 6.59
CA THR A 39 23.85 22.48 7.89
C THR A 39 24.82 21.31 7.92
N PRO A 40 25.82 21.32 8.81
CA PRO A 40 26.65 20.14 9.02
C PRO A 40 25.74 19.00 9.52
N PRO A 41 26.01 17.74 9.12
CA PRO A 41 25.28 16.60 9.67
C PRO A 41 25.34 16.69 11.20
N PRO A 42 24.29 16.31 11.92
CA PRO A 42 24.35 16.26 13.37
C PRO A 42 25.60 15.49 13.73
N LYS A 43 26.51 16.12 14.51
CA LYS A 43 27.67 15.42 15.05
C LYS A 43 27.10 14.25 15.83
N VAL A 44 27.23 13.05 15.28
CA VAL A 44 27.17 11.84 16.08
C VAL A 44 28.34 12.06 17.07
N LEU A 45 28.00 12.38 18.29
CA LEU A 45 28.99 12.37 19.36
C LEU A 45 29.51 10.95 19.42
N GLY A 46 30.60 10.70 18.72
CA GLY A 46 31.36 9.47 18.77
C GLY A 46 31.88 9.30 20.20
N GLY A 47 31.02 8.80 21.03
CA GLY A 47 31.35 8.26 22.32
C GLY A 47 31.88 6.86 22.09
N SER A 48 33.21 6.78 22.01
CA SER A 48 33.93 5.55 22.29
C SER A 48 33.34 4.85 23.49
N ALA A 49 33.05 3.54 23.31
CA ALA A 49 32.96 2.53 24.36
C ALA A 49 32.21 2.96 25.63
N CYS A 50 30.89 2.98 25.56
CA CYS A 50 30.04 2.46 26.62
C CYS A 50 28.59 2.41 26.15
N ALA A 51 28.20 1.34 25.49
CA ALA A 51 26.79 0.92 25.44
C ALA A 51 26.40 0.44 26.85
N ARG A 52 26.45 1.33 27.81
CA ARG A 52 25.82 1.08 29.09
C ARG A 52 24.42 1.60 29.04
N LEU A 53 23.46 0.60 28.92
CA LEU A 53 22.13 0.69 29.53
C LEU A 53 21.47 2.08 29.48
N CYS A 54 21.28 2.65 28.30
CA CYS A 54 20.34 3.75 28.14
C CYS A 54 19.02 3.18 27.62
N PRO A 55 17.91 3.43 28.33
CA PRO A 55 16.58 3.18 27.76
C PRO A 55 16.44 3.96 26.47
N PRO A 56 15.56 3.53 25.53
CA PRO A 56 15.30 4.28 24.32
C PRO A 56 14.90 5.71 24.73
N VAL A 57 15.82 6.65 24.51
CA VAL A 57 15.54 8.06 24.74
C VAL A 57 14.54 8.42 23.64
N PRO A 58 13.31 8.87 23.96
CA PRO A 58 12.50 9.53 22.96
C PRO A 58 13.38 10.67 22.41
N VAL A 59 13.60 10.67 21.10
CA VAL A 59 14.40 11.72 20.44
C VAL A 59 13.66 13.04 20.65
N ARG A 60 13.92 13.70 21.80
CA ARG A 60 13.53 15.09 22.01
C ARG A 60 14.44 15.93 21.15
N VAL A 61 13.93 16.34 20.02
CA VAL A 61 14.53 17.31 19.14
C VAL A 61 14.59 18.64 19.90
N LEU A 62 15.80 19.02 20.32
CA LEU A 62 16.11 20.42 20.61
C LEU A 62 15.92 21.22 19.32
N GLY A 63 15.03 22.19 19.35
CA GLY A 63 14.50 22.96 18.25
C GLY A 63 15.50 23.29 17.14
N TYR A 64 15.17 22.82 15.96
CA TYR A 64 15.65 23.36 14.70
C TYR A 64 14.49 24.16 14.08
N GLU A 65 14.36 25.41 14.53
CA GLU A 65 13.54 26.39 13.80
C GLU A 65 14.36 26.90 12.62
N GLY A 66 13.82 26.75 11.42
CA GLY A 66 14.15 27.61 10.29
C GLY A 66 15.03 27.07 9.19
N ILE A 67 14.82 25.82 8.69
CA ILE A 67 15.36 25.45 7.37
C ILE A 67 14.19 24.88 6.56
N PRO A 68 13.81 25.51 5.44
CA PRO A 68 12.92 24.87 4.47
C PRO A 68 13.68 23.70 3.88
N LEU A 69 13.43 22.49 4.37
CA LEU A 69 13.89 21.25 3.74
C LEU A 69 12.93 20.99 2.58
N ASP A 70 13.06 21.79 1.51
CA ASP A 70 12.08 21.86 0.45
C ASP A 70 12.26 20.79 -0.61
N LYS A 71 13.33 19.97 -0.53
CA LYS A 71 13.69 19.03 -1.59
C LYS A 71 13.76 17.60 -1.09
N ILE A 72 13.00 16.74 -1.75
CA ILE A 72 12.87 15.31 -1.43
C ILE A 72 13.07 14.52 -2.72
N LEU A 73 13.99 13.56 -2.70
CA LEU A 73 14.09 12.53 -3.73
C LEU A 73 13.13 11.38 -3.35
N VAL A 74 12.38 10.90 -4.33
CA VAL A 74 11.43 9.80 -4.11
C VAL A 74 11.36 8.90 -5.34
N THR A 75 11.21 7.60 -5.15
CA THR A 75 11.01 6.64 -6.23
C THR A 75 9.68 6.87 -6.92
N SER A 76 9.67 6.77 -8.25
CA SER A 76 8.47 6.97 -9.06
C SER A 76 7.46 5.83 -8.88
N HIS A 77 6.23 6.07 -9.29
CA HIS A 77 5.18 5.06 -9.30
C HIS A 77 5.60 3.84 -10.13
N ASN A 78 5.27 2.64 -9.63
CA ASN A 78 5.59 1.36 -10.28
C ASN A 78 7.09 1.07 -10.50
N SER A 79 8.01 1.76 -9.82
CA SER A 79 9.43 1.40 -9.82
C SER A 79 9.63 -0.01 -9.28
N TYR A 80 10.58 -0.73 -9.88
CA TYR A 80 11.02 -2.01 -9.36
C TYR A 80 12.33 -1.82 -8.57
N LEU A 81 12.26 -1.81 -7.25
CA LEU A 81 13.40 -1.48 -6.39
C LEU A 81 14.63 -2.38 -6.64
N GLY A 82 14.44 -3.64 -7.06
CA GLY A 82 15.54 -4.55 -7.42
C GLY A 82 16.28 -4.18 -8.71
N TYR A 83 15.69 -3.33 -9.55
CA TYR A 83 16.25 -2.86 -10.82
C TYR A 83 16.09 -1.34 -10.98
N LEU A 84 16.03 -0.63 -9.86
CA LEU A 84 15.82 0.82 -9.84
C LEU A 84 16.91 1.55 -10.61
N GLU A 85 16.51 2.42 -11.53
CA GLU A 85 17.40 3.27 -12.30
C GLU A 85 17.29 4.75 -11.85
N GLU A 86 18.33 5.53 -12.12
CA GLU A 86 18.39 6.95 -11.72
C GLU A 86 17.22 7.79 -12.26
N LYS A 87 16.72 7.47 -13.46
CA LYS A 87 15.57 8.14 -14.10
C LYS A 87 14.24 7.92 -13.37
N GLU A 88 14.14 6.86 -12.55
CA GLU A 88 12.96 6.51 -11.77
C GLU A 88 12.96 7.19 -10.39
N ILE A 89 13.93 8.06 -10.12
CA ILE A 89 14.02 8.83 -8.89
C ILE A 89 13.73 10.29 -9.21
N LEU A 90 12.59 10.76 -8.71
CA LEU A 90 12.08 12.11 -8.94
C LEU A 90 12.50 13.05 -7.82
N LEU A 91 12.75 14.31 -8.15
CA LEU A 91 12.96 15.37 -7.17
C LEU A 91 11.65 16.14 -6.99
N THR A 92 11.21 16.29 -5.74
CA THR A 92 10.01 17.06 -5.39
C THR A 92 10.31 18.13 -4.34
N ASP A 93 9.38 19.07 -4.21
CA ASP A 93 9.30 19.92 -3.04
C ASP A 93 8.52 19.24 -1.88
N SER A 94 8.38 19.93 -0.78
CA SER A 94 7.65 19.44 0.41
C SER A 94 6.11 19.38 0.20
N GLN A 95 5.61 19.85 -0.91
CA GLN A 95 4.19 19.80 -1.31
C GLN A 95 3.93 18.66 -2.32
N GLY A 96 4.97 17.96 -2.77
CA GLY A 96 4.86 16.92 -3.78
C GLY A 96 4.86 17.43 -5.23
N THR A 97 5.25 18.69 -5.45
CA THR A 97 5.45 19.20 -6.82
C THR A 97 6.74 18.64 -7.38
N ILE A 98 6.70 18.00 -8.54
CA ILE A 98 7.89 17.48 -9.21
C ILE A 98 8.72 18.66 -9.71
N LEU A 99 9.96 18.74 -9.23
CA LEU A 99 10.94 19.76 -9.62
C LEU A 99 11.92 19.26 -10.70
N GLU A 100 12.19 17.94 -10.70
CA GLU A 100 13.09 17.30 -11.67
C GLU A 100 12.67 15.84 -11.88
N GLY A 101 12.79 15.35 -13.11
CA GLY A 101 12.43 14.01 -13.55
C GLY A 101 11.09 13.96 -14.26
N GLU A 102 10.83 12.83 -14.92
CA GLU A 102 9.59 12.58 -15.67
C GLU A 102 8.89 11.35 -15.09
N GLY A 103 7.58 11.44 -14.85
CA GLY A 103 6.79 10.35 -14.34
C GLY A 103 5.81 10.77 -13.24
N GLU A 104 5.23 9.78 -12.58
CA GLU A 104 4.31 9.94 -11.47
C GLU A 104 5.03 9.60 -10.16
N LEU A 105 4.71 10.32 -9.09
CA LEU A 105 5.20 10.00 -7.75
C LEU A 105 4.58 8.68 -7.27
N THR A 106 5.26 8.01 -6.35
CA THR A 106 4.68 6.83 -5.68
C THR A 106 3.28 7.10 -5.17
N SER A 107 2.40 6.10 -5.23
CA SER A 107 1.03 6.19 -4.69
C SER A 107 0.98 6.52 -3.18
N GLU A 108 2.09 6.40 -2.49
CA GLU A 108 2.25 6.69 -1.06
C GLU A 108 3.03 7.99 -0.79
N GLN A 109 3.14 8.87 -1.79
CA GLN A 109 3.83 10.15 -1.65
C GLN A 109 3.33 10.96 -0.44
N GLU A 110 2.01 10.98 -0.22
CA GLU A 110 1.40 11.72 0.88
C GLU A 110 1.89 11.24 2.25
N LEU A 111 2.06 9.92 2.40
CA LEU A 111 2.64 9.34 3.60
C LEU A 111 4.08 9.82 3.84
N HIS A 112 4.94 9.74 2.80
CA HIS A 112 6.33 10.18 2.90
C HIS A 112 6.43 11.66 3.24
N LEU A 113 5.68 12.52 2.55
CA LEU A 113 5.67 13.96 2.78
C LEU A 113 5.16 14.31 4.18
N SER A 114 4.11 13.64 4.64
CA SER A 114 3.54 13.83 5.98
C SER A 114 4.54 13.44 7.08
N ILE A 115 5.30 12.35 6.90
CA ILE A 115 6.37 11.97 7.82
C ILE A 115 7.44 13.08 7.88
N TYR A 116 7.90 13.58 6.73
CA TYR A 116 8.88 14.66 6.71
C TYR A 116 8.35 15.97 7.28
N ASN A 117 7.08 16.27 7.10
CA ASN A 117 6.46 17.46 7.66
C ASN A 117 6.38 17.40 9.19
N LYS A 118 6.06 16.22 9.74
CA LYS A 118 5.92 16.02 11.20
C LYS A 118 7.27 15.77 11.89
N PHE A 119 8.14 14.95 11.30
CA PHE A 119 9.41 14.53 11.91
C PHE A 119 10.61 15.21 11.25
N LYS A 120 11.04 16.33 11.82
CA LYS A 120 12.13 17.14 11.23
C LYS A 120 13.49 16.43 11.23
N ASN A 121 13.69 15.44 12.08
CA ASN A 121 14.87 14.57 12.14
C ASN A 121 14.84 13.40 11.15
N ALA A 122 13.70 13.08 10.55
CA ALA A 122 13.61 12.06 9.52
C ALA A 122 14.28 12.58 8.24
N ARG A 123 15.27 11.86 7.75
CA ARG A 123 15.96 12.12 6.49
C ARG A 123 15.64 11.08 5.43
N VAL A 124 15.32 9.87 5.86
CA VAL A 124 15.00 8.74 5.01
C VAL A 124 13.70 8.13 5.47
N VAL A 125 12.85 7.77 4.53
CA VAL A 125 11.66 6.95 4.74
C VAL A 125 11.71 5.77 3.79
N LEU A 126 11.59 4.56 4.35
CA LEU A 126 11.53 3.31 3.63
C LEU A 126 10.16 2.67 3.87
N HIS A 127 9.46 2.35 2.81
CA HIS A 127 8.31 1.47 2.84
C HIS A 127 8.69 0.13 2.20
N ALA A 128 8.48 -0.97 2.91
CA ALA A 128 8.89 -2.31 2.51
C ALA A 128 7.82 -3.35 2.84
N HIS A 129 7.90 -4.53 2.19
CA HIS A 129 6.93 -5.61 2.32
C HIS A 129 7.60 -6.92 2.82
N PRO A 130 8.19 -6.93 4.03
CA PRO A 130 8.89 -8.08 4.58
C PRO A 130 7.92 -9.22 4.88
N SER A 131 8.17 -10.39 4.28
CA SER A 131 7.20 -11.48 4.20
C SER A 131 6.87 -12.11 5.54
N TYR A 132 7.88 -12.33 6.40
CA TYR A 132 7.65 -12.92 7.73
C TYR A 132 6.95 -11.94 8.67
N THR A 133 7.25 -10.66 8.56
CA THR A 133 6.57 -9.61 9.32
C THR A 133 5.09 -9.54 8.94
N ILE A 134 4.78 -9.52 7.65
CA ILE A 134 3.40 -9.54 7.16
C ILE A 134 2.67 -10.80 7.63
N ALA A 135 3.30 -11.97 7.50
CA ALA A 135 2.73 -13.25 7.92
C ALA A 135 2.49 -13.28 9.44
N PHE A 136 3.42 -12.80 10.25
CA PHE A 136 3.29 -12.76 11.69
C PHE A 136 2.13 -11.87 12.12
N PHE A 137 2.12 -10.61 11.68
CA PHE A 137 1.09 -9.64 12.07
C PHE A 137 -0.27 -9.86 11.41
N HIS A 138 -0.38 -10.80 10.46
CA HIS A 138 -1.67 -11.30 10.01
C HIS A 138 -2.43 -12.04 11.13
N TYR A 139 -1.71 -12.79 11.95
CA TYR A 139 -2.29 -13.62 13.01
C TYR A 139 -2.15 -13.03 14.40
N PHE A 140 -1.11 -12.24 14.66
CA PHE A 140 -0.74 -11.76 15.99
C PHE A 140 -0.65 -10.24 16.01
N ASP A 141 -0.91 -9.66 17.18
CA ASP A 141 -0.84 -8.20 17.40
C ASP A 141 0.44 -7.77 18.11
N LYS A 142 1.13 -8.71 18.75
CA LYS A 142 2.29 -8.41 19.58
C LYS A 142 3.45 -9.34 19.25
N LEU A 143 4.57 -8.73 18.89
CA LEU A 143 5.83 -9.41 18.62
C LEU A 143 6.63 -9.57 19.93
N GLU A 144 7.13 -10.78 20.21
CA GLU A 144 8.13 -11.01 21.23
C GLU A 144 9.53 -10.79 20.67
N ILE A 145 10.36 -10.02 21.37
CA ILE A 145 11.74 -9.78 20.97
C ILE A 145 12.64 -10.70 21.80
N PHE A 146 13.20 -11.72 21.19
CA PHE A 146 14.03 -12.73 21.85
C PHE A 146 15.46 -12.24 22.09
N SER A 147 16.02 -11.45 21.16
CA SER A 147 17.37 -10.94 21.29
C SER A 147 17.44 -9.73 22.22
N PHE A 148 18.35 -9.77 23.19
CA PHE A 148 18.61 -8.63 24.06
C PHE A 148 19.02 -7.38 23.28
N GLU A 149 19.87 -7.54 22.29
CA GLU A 149 20.35 -6.44 21.45
C GLU A 149 19.19 -5.80 20.68
N THR A 150 18.36 -6.61 20.06
CA THR A 150 17.22 -6.12 19.27
C THR A 150 16.21 -5.32 20.12
N LYS A 151 16.09 -5.63 21.42
CA LYS A 151 15.22 -4.86 22.34
C LYS A 151 15.59 -3.38 22.41
N PHE A 152 16.85 -3.04 22.22
CA PHE A 152 17.31 -1.64 22.24
C PHE A 152 16.90 -0.86 20.97
N TYR A 153 16.71 -1.57 19.87
CA TYR A 153 16.40 -0.95 18.57
C TYR A 153 14.92 -0.96 18.22
N LEU A 154 14.22 -2.06 18.52
CA LEU A 154 12.84 -2.22 18.06
C LEU A 154 11.79 -1.74 19.06
N GLY A 155 12.08 -1.60 20.35
CA GLY A 155 11.08 -1.12 21.32
C GLY A 155 9.71 -1.80 21.18
N GLY A 156 8.65 -1.15 21.58
CA GLY A 156 7.27 -1.64 21.40
C GLY A 156 6.76 -1.42 19.97
N ILE A 157 6.82 -2.44 19.12
CA ILE A 157 6.31 -2.36 17.74
C ILE A 157 4.79 -2.19 17.75
N LYS A 158 4.32 -1.19 17.03
CA LYS A 158 2.89 -0.97 16.77
C LYS A 158 2.50 -1.54 15.42
N ALA A 159 1.37 -2.23 15.38
CA ALA A 159 0.75 -2.72 14.16
C ALA A 159 -0.58 -2.01 13.94
N ILE A 160 -0.77 -1.45 12.76
CA ILE A 160 -1.95 -0.69 12.36
C ILE A 160 -2.70 -1.48 11.32
N THR A 161 -4.01 -1.63 11.48
CA THR A 161 -4.85 -2.26 10.48
C THR A 161 -4.98 -1.36 9.26
N GLN A 162 -4.71 -1.91 8.08
CA GLN A 162 -4.91 -1.25 6.81
C GLN A 162 -6.18 -1.77 6.15
N THR A 163 -6.95 -0.87 5.57
CA THR A 163 -8.21 -1.19 4.87
C THR A 163 -8.08 -1.04 3.35
N THR A 164 -6.96 -0.51 2.89
CA THR A 164 -6.68 -0.19 1.47
C THR A 164 -5.29 -0.72 1.08
N PRO A 165 -5.05 -1.02 -0.21
CA PRO A 165 -3.75 -1.47 -0.70
C PRO A 165 -2.63 -0.43 -0.55
N THR A 166 -2.99 0.87 -0.51
CA THR A 166 -2.08 1.98 -0.25
C THR A 166 -2.44 2.63 1.08
N VAL A 167 -1.50 3.35 1.69
CA VAL A 167 -1.74 4.01 2.98
C VAL A 167 -2.57 5.27 2.76
N THR A 168 -3.86 5.20 3.10
CA THR A 168 -4.81 6.31 2.99
C THR A 168 -5.16 6.94 4.35
N GLU A 169 -4.94 6.20 5.44
CA GLU A 169 -5.14 6.70 6.81
C GLU A 169 -3.75 7.00 7.42
N ILE A 170 -3.27 8.23 7.24
CA ILE A 170 -1.89 8.63 7.59
C ILE A 170 -1.72 8.91 9.08
N GLU A 171 -2.71 9.55 9.74
CA GLU A 171 -2.60 9.95 11.14
C GLU A 171 -2.29 8.79 12.11
N PRO A 172 -2.88 7.59 11.98
CA PRO A 172 -2.49 6.45 12.82
C PRO A 172 -1.02 6.05 12.63
N VAL A 173 -0.49 6.16 11.42
CA VAL A 173 0.92 5.88 11.10
C VAL A 173 1.81 6.91 11.78
N LEU A 174 1.51 8.20 11.64
CA LEU A 174 2.25 9.28 12.26
C LEU A 174 2.23 9.18 13.80
N ALA A 175 1.09 8.85 14.38
CA ALA A 175 0.97 8.63 15.83
C ALA A 175 1.77 7.43 16.32
N ALA A 176 1.89 6.37 15.52
CA ALA A 176 2.74 5.23 15.85
C ALA A 176 4.22 5.58 15.78
N LEU A 177 4.63 6.34 14.77
CA LEU A 177 6.01 6.79 14.56
C LEU A 177 6.52 7.77 15.63
N GLU A 178 5.63 8.40 16.41
CA GLU A 178 6.04 9.21 17.57
C GLU A 178 6.77 8.40 18.66
N SER A 179 6.44 7.12 18.79
CA SER A 179 6.98 6.24 19.82
C SER A 179 8.04 5.28 19.31
N ASN A 180 8.12 5.07 18.01
CA ASN A 180 9.07 4.16 17.38
C ASN A 180 9.33 4.59 15.94
N ASN A 181 10.55 4.47 15.46
CA ASN A 181 10.90 4.82 14.08
C ASN A 181 10.45 3.77 13.04
N ILE A 182 9.71 2.77 13.44
CA ILE A 182 9.13 1.75 12.56
C ILE A 182 7.71 1.41 13.00
N VAL A 183 6.83 1.20 12.03
CA VAL A 183 5.45 0.78 12.24
C VAL A 183 5.07 -0.32 11.24
N VAL A 184 4.28 -1.28 11.69
CA VAL A 184 3.73 -2.34 10.84
C VAL A 184 2.36 -1.92 10.34
N LEU A 185 2.14 -2.12 9.05
CA LEU A 185 0.85 -2.00 8.38
C LEU A 185 0.34 -3.42 8.15
N LYS A 186 -0.66 -3.85 8.91
CA LYS A 186 -1.18 -5.23 8.84
C LYS A 186 -1.63 -5.60 7.44
N ASN A 187 -1.23 -6.79 6.97
CA ASN A 187 -1.51 -7.31 5.63
C ASN A 187 -0.97 -6.46 4.47
N HIS A 188 -0.04 -5.54 4.76
CA HIS A 188 0.54 -4.66 3.76
C HIS A 188 2.08 -4.69 3.82
N GLY A 189 2.66 -4.12 4.87
CA GLY A 189 4.10 -4.01 4.98
C GLY A 189 4.55 -3.24 6.21
N VAL A 190 5.64 -2.50 6.09
CA VAL A 190 6.20 -1.68 7.16
C VAL A 190 6.62 -0.31 6.63
N VAL A 191 6.57 0.69 7.49
CA VAL A 191 7.15 2.00 7.25
C VAL A 191 8.21 2.25 8.29
N ALA A 192 9.43 2.55 7.84
CA ALA A 192 10.53 2.92 8.72
C ALA A 192 11.10 4.28 8.34
N MET A 193 11.44 5.09 9.33
CA MET A 193 12.13 6.36 9.15
C MET A 193 13.44 6.38 9.90
N GLY A 194 14.42 7.17 9.43
CA GLY A 194 15.71 7.32 10.10
C GLY A 194 16.44 8.59 9.69
N GLY A 195 17.52 8.90 10.40
CA GLY A 195 18.48 9.93 10.03
C GLY A 195 19.41 9.50 8.89
N SER A 196 19.37 8.22 8.52
CA SER A 196 20.12 7.64 7.41
C SER A 196 19.41 6.40 6.86
N PHE A 197 19.77 6.00 5.63
CA PHE A 197 19.29 4.74 5.03
C PHE A 197 19.63 3.54 5.91
N LYS A 198 20.84 3.49 6.44
CA LYS A 198 21.29 2.40 7.31
C LYS A 198 20.41 2.23 8.53
N GLU A 199 20.03 3.33 9.19
CA GLU A 199 19.15 3.29 10.37
C GLU A 199 17.77 2.73 10.01
N ALA A 200 17.12 3.30 9.00
CA ALA A 200 15.79 2.85 8.59
C ALA A 200 15.79 1.39 8.09
N PHE A 201 16.79 1.01 7.29
CA PHE A 201 16.95 -0.35 6.79
C PHE A 201 17.17 -1.36 7.91
N SER A 202 18.06 -1.06 8.87
CA SER A 202 18.35 -1.96 9.99
C SER A 202 17.12 -2.24 10.85
N LEU A 203 16.22 -1.27 11.01
CA LEU A 203 14.96 -1.50 11.72
C LEU A 203 14.07 -2.52 11.01
N ILE A 204 13.99 -2.44 9.68
CA ILE A 204 13.21 -3.38 8.87
C ILE A 204 13.83 -4.78 8.94
N GLU A 205 15.16 -4.89 8.78
CA GLU A 205 15.89 -6.16 8.82
C GLU A 205 15.75 -6.83 10.20
N LEU A 206 15.91 -6.08 11.29
CA LEU A 206 15.74 -6.61 12.65
C LEU A 206 14.29 -7.05 12.91
N LEU A 207 13.30 -6.30 12.45
CA LEU A 207 11.90 -6.66 12.61
C LEU A 207 11.56 -7.95 11.85
N GLU A 208 12.02 -8.08 10.61
CA GLU A 208 11.82 -9.27 9.78
C GLU A 208 12.45 -10.51 10.42
N GLU A 209 13.69 -10.37 10.95
CA GLU A 209 14.36 -11.45 11.68
C GLU A 209 13.58 -11.88 12.91
N GLN A 210 13.10 -10.94 13.73
CA GLN A 210 12.31 -11.26 14.92
C GLN A 210 10.95 -11.88 14.57
N ALA A 211 10.29 -11.40 13.51
CA ALA A 211 9.04 -11.98 13.02
C ALA A 211 9.25 -13.44 12.58
N LYS A 212 10.34 -13.71 11.85
CA LYS A 212 10.74 -15.04 11.42
C LYS A 212 10.97 -15.97 12.62
N VAL A 213 11.74 -15.52 13.62
CA VAL A 213 12.00 -16.29 14.84
C VAL A 213 10.69 -16.60 15.57
N ASN A 214 9.81 -15.60 15.72
CA ASN A 214 8.50 -15.81 16.35
C ASN A 214 7.67 -16.89 15.62
N LEU A 215 7.61 -16.86 14.29
CA LEU A 215 6.88 -17.86 13.49
C LEU A 215 7.48 -19.26 13.62
N ILE A 216 8.81 -19.38 13.75
CA ILE A 216 9.50 -20.67 13.95
C ILE A 216 9.23 -21.23 15.35
N VAL A 217 9.22 -20.38 16.37
CA VAL A 217 9.02 -20.79 17.77
C VAL A 217 7.55 -21.09 18.08
N GLN A 218 6.61 -20.47 17.37
CA GLN A 218 5.18 -20.73 17.53
C GLN A 218 4.86 -22.17 17.18
N LYS A 219 4.25 -22.91 18.09
CA LYS A 219 3.76 -24.25 17.79
C LYS A 219 2.58 -24.15 16.83
N PRO A 220 2.45 -25.11 15.88
CA PRO A 220 1.33 -25.11 14.91
C PRO A 220 -0.06 -25.03 15.57
N GLU A 221 -0.19 -25.53 16.78
CA GLU A 221 -1.44 -25.57 17.56
C GLU A 221 -1.84 -24.18 18.12
N THR A 222 -0.90 -23.25 18.21
CA THR A 222 -1.15 -21.90 18.75
C THR A 222 -1.57 -20.88 17.67
N LEU A 223 -1.56 -21.29 16.39
CA LEU A 223 -2.02 -20.41 15.32
C LEU A 223 -3.54 -20.23 15.37
N PRO A 224 -4.06 -19.01 15.47
CA PRO A 224 -5.49 -18.74 15.43
C PRO A 224 -6.14 -19.40 14.19
N GLY A 225 -7.21 -20.17 14.40
CA GLY A 225 -7.92 -20.87 13.32
C GLY A 225 -7.47 -22.31 13.04
N ARG A 226 -6.38 -22.81 13.67
CA ARG A 226 -6.05 -24.24 13.69
C ARG A 226 -6.56 -24.89 14.98
N GLN A 227 -7.86 -24.98 15.16
CA GLN A 227 -8.40 -26.02 16.01
C GLN A 227 -8.13 -27.38 15.34
N SER A 228 -7.74 -28.36 16.12
CA SER A 228 -7.38 -29.74 15.76
C SER A 228 -8.53 -30.50 15.08
N GLY A 229 -8.90 -30.08 13.91
CA GLY A 229 -9.71 -30.76 12.95
C GLY A 229 -8.95 -30.70 11.65
N ARG A 230 -8.74 -31.86 11.00
CA ARG A 230 -8.19 -31.96 9.65
C ARG A 230 -8.60 -30.72 8.87
N ALA A 231 -7.62 -29.95 8.38
CA ALA A 231 -7.92 -28.87 7.47
C ALA A 231 -8.85 -29.45 6.40
N GLN A 232 -10.12 -29.13 6.48
CA GLN A 232 -11.02 -29.34 5.37
C GLN A 232 -10.41 -28.46 4.29
N LYS A 233 -9.78 -29.11 3.31
CA LYS A 233 -9.48 -28.43 2.06
C LYS A 233 -10.76 -27.73 1.69
N PRO A 234 -10.72 -26.39 1.40
CA PRO A 234 -11.91 -25.74 0.92
C PRO A 234 -12.43 -26.62 -0.23
N ASP A 235 -13.63 -27.13 -0.08
CA ASP A 235 -14.22 -27.99 -1.10
C ASP A 235 -14.65 -27.08 -2.25
N TYR A 236 -13.69 -26.81 -3.12
CA TYR A 236 -13.91 -26.03 -4.34
C TYR A 236 -14.90 -26.72 -5.31
N LYS A 237 -15.33 -27.98 -5.00
CA LYS A 237 -16.36 -28.66 -5.79
C LYS A 237 -17.77 -28.18 -5.48
N ASN A 238 -18.07 -27.69 -4.29
CA ASN A 238 -19.40 -27.26 -3.89
C ASN A 238 -19.70 -25.77 -4.14
N ILE A 239 -18.72 -24.97 -4.62
CA ILE A 239 -18.97 -23.58 -5.06
C ILE A 239 -19.62 -23.53 -6.45
N ARG A 240 -19.76 -24.68 -7.12
CA ARG A 240 -20.44 -24.80 -8.42
C ARG A 240 -21.87 -25.32 -8.32
N GLU A 241 -22.54 -25.18 -7.18
CA GLU A 241 -24.00 -25.26 -7.23
C GLU A 241 -24.52 -24.06 -8.02
N LYS A 242 -24.88 -24.37 -9.26
CA LYS A 242 -25.56 -23.49 -10.21
C LYS A 242 -26.64 -22.71 -9.49
N GLN A 243 -26.41 -21.43 -9.26
CA GLN A 243 -27.53 -20.52 -9.31
C GLN A 243 -27.96 -20.46 -10.78
N GLU A 244 -29.02 -21.17 -11.14
CA GLU A 244 -29.78 -21.00 -12.39
C GLU A 244 -30.44 -19.61 -12.33
N GLY A 245 -29.62 -18.54 -12.36
CA GLY A 245 -30.03 -17.16 -12.40
C GLY A 245 -30.01 -16.66 -13.84
N LYS A 246 -30.85 -15.67 -14.13
CA LYS A 246 -30.83 -14.93 -15.39
C LYS A 246 -29.41 -14.47 -15.69
N ARG A 247 -28.87 -14.82 -16.86
CA ARG A 247 -27.62 -14.29 -17.38
C ARG A 247 -27.91 -13.05 -18.21
N TYR A 248 -26.96 -12.12 -18.22
CA TYR A 248 -27.12 -10.85 -18.89
C TYR A 248 -26.13 -10.74 -20.05
N LYS A 249 -26.51 -10.06 -21.13
CA LYS A 249 -25.56 -9.66 -22.15
C LYS A 249 -24.61 -8.65 -21.51
N LEU A 250 -23.28 -8.88 -21.66
CA LEU A 250 -22.24 -7.99 -21.14
C LEU A 250 -22.52 -6.54 -21.56
N LEU A 251 -22.40 -5.58 -20.63
CA LEU A 251 -22.58 -4.14 -20.80
C LEU A 251 -23.97 -3.70 -21.33
N SER A 252 -24.98 -4.59 -21.33
CA SER A 252 -26.35 -4.23 -21.73
C SER A 252 -27.02 -3.32 -20.69
N LYS A 253 -28.06 -2.60 -21.10
CA LYS A 253 -28.89 -1.79 -20.18
C LYS A 253 -29.51 -2.63 -19.05
N GLU A 254 -29.88 -3.87 -19.32
CA GLU A 254 -30.39 -4.77 -18.29
C GLU A 254 -29.30 -5.17 -17.27
N HIS A 255 -28.08 -5.45 -17.76
CA HIS A 255 -26.93 -5.73 -16.89
C HIS A 255 -26.61 -4.54 -16.01
N MET A 256 -26.53 -3.33 -16.59
CA MET A 256 -26.33 -2.08 -15.83
C MET A 256 -27.37 -1.86 -14.76
N GLY A 257 -28.66 -2.00 -15.15
CA GLY A 257 -29.79 -1.84 -14.22
C GLY A 257 -29.70 -2.81 -13.04
N ARG A 258 -29.34 -4.07 -13.31
CA ARG A 258 -29.17 -5.07 -12.25
C ARG A 258 -28.00 -4.76 -11.32
N LEU A 259 -26.86 -4.35 -11.85
CA LEU A 259 -25.72 -3.95 -11.03
C LEU A 259 -26.02 -2.72 -10.17
N MET A 260 -26.70 -1.74 -10.74
CA MET A 260 -27.16 -0.55 -10.01
C MET A 260 -28.11 -0.93 -8.86
N GLU A 261 -29.09 -1.81 -9.12
CA GLU A 261 -30.01 -2.31 -8.10
C GLU A 261 -29.26 -3.01 -6.95
N LEU A 262 -28.35 -3.91 -7.26
CA LEU A 262 -27.55 -4.65 -6.28
C LEU A 262 -26.72 -3.70 -5.39
N VAL A 263 -26.00 -2.77 -6.01
CA VAL A 263 -25.16 -1.79 -5.31
C VAL A 263 -25.99 -0.87 -4.41
N ASN A 264 -27.12 -0.36 -4.93
CA ASN A 264 -27.94 0.59 -4.21
C ASN A 264 -28.74 -0.03 -3.05
N ASN A 265 -28.99 -1.34 -3.09
CA ASN A 265 -29.68 -2.06 -2.03
C ASN A 265 -28.73 -2.67 -0.99
N ASP A 266 -27.43 -2.67 -1.24
CA ASP A 266 -26.43 -3.23 -0.30
C ASP A 266 -26.06 -2.21 0.78
N LYS A 267 -26.45 -2.49 2.02
CA LYS A 267 -26.20 -1.59 3.18
C LYS A 267 -24.71 -1.39 3.46
N GLU A 268 -23.88 -2.40 3.20
CA GLU A 268 -22.45 -2.34 3.44
C GLU A 268 -21.78 -1.43 2.40
N VAL A 269 -22.13 -1.56 1.11
CA VAL A 269 -21.65 -0.63 0.07
C VAL A 269 -22.03 0.81 0.40
N GLN A 270 -23.28 1.04 0.87
CA GLN A 270 -23.73 2.39 1.22
C GLN A 270 -22.94 2.96 2.41
N ALA A 271 -22.74 2.17 3.46
CA ALA A 271 -21.97 2.60 4.63
C ALA A 271 -20.49 2.89 4.29
N LEU A 272 -19.87 2.00 3.52
CA LEU A 272 -18.48 2.18 3.08
C LEU A 272 -18.36 3.35 2.09
N GLY A 273 -19.33 3.49 1.16
CA GLY A 273 -19.36 4.58 0.20
C GLY A 273 -19.44 5.96 0.85
N GLN A 274 -20.20 6.08 1.93
CA GLN A 274 -20.25 7.29 2.74
C GLN A 274 -18.95 7.51 3.52
N LYS A 275 -18.44 6.46 4.17
CA LYS A 275 -17.20 6.54 4.97
C LYS A 275 -15.99 7.00 4.14
N TYR A 276 -15.85 6.49 2.93
CA TYR A 276 -14.70 6.77 2.05
C TYR A 276 -15.00 7.81 0.96
N ASP A 277 -16.19 8.43 0.99
CA ASP A 277 -16.63 9.43 0.04
C ASP A 277 -16.48 8.97 -1.42
N LEU A 278 -17.06 7.79 -1.73
CA LEU A 278 -17.01 7.24 -3.09
C LEU A 278 -17.91 8.08 -4.02
N THR A 279 -17.31 9.13 -4.57
CA THR A 279 -17.96 10.03 -5.53
C THR A 279 -17.07 10.12 -6.75
N CYS A 280 -17.47 9.46 -7.85
CA CYS A 280 -16.72 9.41 -9.10
C CYS A 280 -17.57 8.91 -10.27
N THR A 281 -17.02 8.99 -11.46
CA THR A 281 -17.53 8.31 -12.65
C THR A 281 -16.60 7.17 -13.04
N LEU A 282 -17.14 5.95 -13.13
CA LEU A 282 -16.41 4.74 -13.51
C LEU A 282 -17.01 4.13 -14.77
N ALA A 283 -16.23 4.03 -15.82
CA ALA A 283 -16.66 3.37 -17.06
C ALA A 283 -15.95 2.03 -17.26
N VAL A 284 -16.65 1.09 -17.88
CA VAL A 284 -16.09 -0.16 -18.38
C VAL A 284 -16.30 -0.19 -19.89
N LYS A 285 -15.22 -0.32 -20.66
CA LYS A 285 -15.23 -0.35 -22.11
C LYS A 285 -14.82 -1.72 -22.64
N ASN A 286 -15.64 -2.29 -23.52
CA ASN A 286 -15.28 -3.47 -24.28
C ASN A 286 -14.39 -3.07 -25.47
N GLN A 287 -13.17 -3.60 -25.52
CA GLN A 287 -12.20 -3.29 -26.57
C GLN A 287 -12.61 -3.89 -27.93
N ASP A 288 -13.41 -4.95 -27.95
CA ASP A 288 -13.74 -5.70 -29.17
C ASP A 288 -14.97 -5.11 -29.89
N SER A 289 -15.90 -4.46 -29.17
CA SER A 289 -17.15 -3.91 -29.72
C SER A 289 -17.32 -2.40 -29.52
N ASP A 290 -16.38 -1.74 -28.84
CA ASP A 290 -16.49 -0.33 -28.40
C ASP A 290 -17.72 -0.05 -27.48
N GLU A 291 -18.52 -1.07 -27.14
CA GLU A 291 -19.58 -0.93 -26.14
C GLU A 291 -18.99 -0.49 -24.81
N MET A 292 -19.66 0.46 -24.16
CA MET A 292 -19.21 1.03 -22.89
C MET A 292 -20.37 1.20 -21.94
N MET A 293 -20.07 1.14 -20.65
CA MET A 293 -20.98 1.34 -19.55
C MET A 293 -20.31 2.28 -18.53
N CYS A 294 -20.96 3.40 -18.20
CA CYS A 294 -20.49 4.35 -17.22
C CYS A 294 -21.44 4.40 -16.02
N PHE A 295 -20.89 4.35 -14.81
CA PHE A 295 -21.58 4.48 -13.55
C PHE A 295 -21.19 5.80 -12.88
N TYR A 296 -22.19 6.54 -12.40
CA TYR A 296 -22.01 7.75 -11.62
C TYR A 296 -22.26 7.41 -10.15
N TYR A 297 -21.20 7.42 -9.37
CA TYR A 297 -21.26 7.21 -7.93
C TYR A 297 -21.38 8.53 -7.18
N ASP A 298 -22.31 8.59 -6.24
CA ASP A 298 -22.42 9.63 -5.22
C ASP A 298 -22.47 8.96 -3.85
N LYS A 299 -21.38 9.09 -3.08
CA LYS A 299 -21.22 8.49 -1.75
C LYS A 299 -21.58 7.00 -1.69
N GLY A 300 -21.18 6.28 -2.73
CA GLY A 300 -21.40 4.83 -2.86
C GLY A 300 -22.72 4.43 -3.52
N LYS A 301 -23.64 5.35 -3.79
CA LYS A 301 -24.83 5.09 -4.60
C LYS A 301 -24.53 5.31 -6.07
N ILE A 302 -25.01 4.41 -6.92
CA ILE A 302 -25.05 4.65 -8.36
C ILE A 302 -26.30 5.47 -8.65
N VAL A 303 -26.12 6.76 -8.98
CA VAL A 303 -27.22 7.70 -9.20
C VAL A 303 -27.63 7.79 -10.68
N GLN A 304 -26.73 7.42 -11.58
CA GLN A 304 -26.95 7.45 -13.03
C GLN A 304 -26.07 6.42 -13.71
N THR A 305 -26.52 5.93 -14.87
CA THR A 305 -25.73 5.11 -15.80
C THR A 305 -25.94 5.60 -17.21
N ASP A 306 -24.86 5.66 -18.01
CA ASP A 306 -24.90 6.01 -19.44
C ASP A 306 -23.67 5.44 -20.17
N ASN A 307 -23.39 5.95 -21.37
CA ASN A 307 -22.25 5.55 -22.20
C ASN A 307 -21.24 6.71 -22.36
N ASN A 308 -21.02 7.51 -21.32
CA ASN A 308 -20.13 8.65 -21.37
C ASN A 308 -18.65 8.22 -21.46
N GLU A 309 -17.95 8.69 -22.49
CA GLU A 309 -16.54 8.37 -22.73
C GLU A 309 -15.57 9.17 -21.83
N ASN A 310 -16.04 10.24 -21.22
CA ASN A 310 -15.24 11.14 -20.37
C ASN A 310 -15.36 10.79 -18.88
N ALA A 311 -15.47 9.50 -18.54
CA ALA A 311 -15.46 9.08 -17.15
C ALA A 311 -14.10 9.32 -16.52
N GLU A 312 -14.10 9.66 -15.21
CA GLU A 312 -12.88 9.88 -14.41
C GLU A 312 -12.01 8.63 -14.39
N PHE A 313 -12.64 7.46 -14.29
CA PHE A 313 -11.98 6.15 -14.34
C PHE A 313 -12.54 5.33 -15.49
N VAL A 314 -11.67 4.71 -16.26
CA VAL A 314 -12.09 3.82 -17.36
C VAL A 314 -11.32 2.51 -17.26
N ILE A 315 -12.06 1.39 -17.23
CA ILE A 315 -11.51 0.04 -17.33
C ILE A 315 -11.75 -0.45 -18.75
N ILE A 316 -10.70 -0.87 -19.45
CA ILE A 316 -10.76 -1.30 -20.84
C ILE A 316 -10.27 -2.75 -20.93
N GLY A 317 -11.08 -3.64 -21.47
CA GLY A 317 -10.73 -5.04 -21.61
C GLY A 317 -11.37 -5.69 -22.84
N LYS A 318 -10.76 -6.81 -23.28
CA LYS A 318 -11.40 -7.67 -24.29
C LYS A 318 -12.63 -8.34 -23.69
N GLU A 319 -13.65 -8.59 -24.52
CA GLU A 319 -14.90 -9.20 -24.09
C GLU A 319 -14.72 -10.47 -23.26
N ALA A 320 -13.88 -11.40 -23.74
CA ALA A 320 -13.61 -12.65 -23.06
C ALA A 320 -13.01 -12.46 -21.64
N ILE A 321 -12.22 -11.40 -21.42
CA ILE A 321 -11.65 -11.08 -20.12
C ILE A 321 -12.68 -10.37 -19.24
N LEU A 322 -13.43 -9.42 -19.79
CA LEU A 322 -14.49 -8.74 -19.04
C LEU A 322 -15.56 -9.74 -18.55
N LYS A 323 -15.98 -10.70 -19.39
CA LYS A 323 -16.88 -11.78 -18.96
C LYS A 323 -16.33 -12.56 -17.77
N LYS A 324 -15.07 -12.94 -17.80
CA LYS A 324 -14.41 -13.62 -16.66
C LYS A 324 -14.35 -12.76 -15.40
N VAL A 325 -14.14 -11.46 -15.55
CA VAL A 325 -14.10 -10.50 -14.43
C VAL A 325 -15.49 -10.34 -13.81
N PHE A 326 -16.52 -10.13 -14.61
CA PHE A 326 -17.90 -9.99 -14.12
C PHE A 326 -18.45 -11.30 -13.53
N ASN A 327 -18.07 -12.44 -14.08
CA ASN A 327 -18.42 -13.76 -13.54
C ASN A 327 -17.53 -14.18 -12.36
N ARG A 328 -16.60 -13.30 -11.89
CA ARG A 328 -15.67 -13.55 -10.79
C ARG A 328 -14.75 -14.78 -11.01
N GLU A 329 -14.56 -15.20 -12.24
CA GLU A 329 -13.55 -16.20 -12.60
C GLU A 329 -12.12 -15.61 -12.53
N VAL A 330 -12.01 -14.30 -12.74
CA VAL A 330 -10.78 -13.52 -12.56
C VAL A 330 -11.09 -12.36 -11.62
N ASP A 331 -10.27 -12.17 -10.60
CA ASP A 331 -10.41 -11.03 -9.71
C ASP A 331 -10.13 -9.72 -10.47
N PRO A 332 -10.97 -8.67 -10.33
CA PRO A 332 -10.79 -7.40 -11.04
C PRO A 332 -9.43 -6.75 -10.81
N PHE A 333 -8.91 -6.78 -9.57
CA PHE A 333 -7.61 -6.21 -9.26
C PHE A 333 -6.46 -7.03 -9.86
N VAL A 334 -6.60 -8.36 -9.84
CA VAL A 334 -5.63 -9.26 -10.51
C VAL A 334 -5.64 -9.02 -12.03
N ALA A 335 -6.82 -8.87 -12.63
CA ALA A 335 -6.92 -8.56 -14.06
C ALA A 335 -6.19 -7.27 -14.42
N LEU A 336 -6.27 -6.26 -13.54
CA LEU A 336 -5.62 -4.98 -13.70
C LEU A 336 -4.10 -5.09 -13.51
N THR A 337 -3.65 -5.66 -12.40
CA THR A 337 -2.22 -5.76 -12.06
C THR A 337 -1.45 -6.66 -13.02
N GLN A 338 -2.10 -7.67 -13.59
CA GLN A 338 -1.52 -8.53 -14.62
C GLN A 338 -1.67 -7.96 -16.05
N GLY A 339 -2.20 -6.75 -16.22
CA GLY A 339 -2.38 -6.11 -17.52
C GLY A 339 -3.39 -6.81 -18.45
N LYS A 340 -4.27 -7.66 -17.90
CA LYS A 340 -5.36 -8.31 -18.66
C LYS A 340 -6.46 -7.30 -19.04
N VAL A 341 -6.65 -6.29 -18.21
CA VAL A 341 -7.43 -5.09 -18.50
C VAL A 341 -6.54 -3.87 -18.34
N LYS A 342 -6.83 -2.80 -19.06
CA LYS A 342 -6.17 -1.50 -18.92
C LYS A 342 -7.08 -0.59 -18.10
N SER A 343 -6.49 0.39 -17.43
CA SER A 343 -7.25 1.45 -16.75
C SER A 343 -6.70 2.82 -17.07
N LYS A 344 -7.58 3.82 -16.98
CA LYS A 344 -7.25 5.25 -16.98
C LYS A 344 -7.86 5.87 -15.73
N GLY A 345 -7.20 6.87 -15.16
CA GLY A 345 -7.60 7.59 -13.96
C GLY A 345 -6.53 7.53 -12.86
N ASP A 346 -6.74 8.31 -11.81
CA ASP A 346 -5.84 8.37 -10.66
C ASP A 346 -6.01 7.14 -9.74
N PHE A 347 -5.06 6.23 -9.81
CA PHE A 347 -5.04 5.01 -9.01
C PHE A 347 -4.96 5.27 -7.50
N THR A 348 -4.31 6.34 -7.08
CA THR A 348 -4.21 6.71 -5.66
C THR A 348 -5.59 6.98 -5.10
N LYS A 349 -6.40 7.74 -5.84
CA LYS A 349 -7.80 8.01 -5.50
C LYS A 349 -8.64 6.72 -5.50
N MET A 350 -8.44 5.84 -6.47
CA MET A 350 -9.11 4.53 -6.53
C MET A 350 -8.77 3.64 -5.33
N SER A 351 -7.52 3.67 -4.86
CA SER A 351 -7.07 2.88 -3.72
C SER A 351 -7.82 3.25 -2.43
N LYS A 352 -8.16 4.53 -2.25
CA LYS A 352 -8.99 5.00 -1.13
C LYS A 352 -10.34 4.27 -1.04
N TRP A 353 -10.90 3.89 -2.20
CA TRP A 353 -12.20 3.23 -2.29
C TRP A 353 -12.13 1.70 -2.33
N TYR A 354 -10.94 1.13 -2.13
CA TYR A 354 -10.74 -0.32 -2.21
C TYR A 354 -11.77 -1.14 -1.42
N PRO A 355 -12.12 -0.83 -0.14
CA PRO A 355 -13.11 -1.62 0.60
C PRO A 355 -14.49 -1.63 -0.05
N VAL A 356 -14.91 -0.47 -0.59
CA VAL A 356 -16.19 -0.33 -1.28
C VAL A 356 -16.17 -1.13 -2.58
N MET A 357 -15.08 -1.05 -3.34
CA MET A 357 -14.92 -1.74 -4.62
C MET A 357 -14.90 -3.27 -4.45
N VAL A 358 -14.19 -3.77 -3.43
CA VAL A 358 -14.19 -5.21 -3.11
C VAL A 358 -15.60 -5.70 -2.82
N ARG A 359 -16.38 -4.95 -2.02
CA ARG A 359 -17.78 -5.31 -1.75
C ARG A 359 -18.63 -5.24 -3.01
N THR A 360 -18.50 -4.18 -3.80
CA THR A 360 -19.21 -4.02 -5.08
C THR A 360 -18.92 -5.17 -6.03
N PHE A 361 -17.66 -5.54 -6.20
CA PHE A 361 -17.28 -6.65 -7.08
C PHE A 361 -17.86 -8.00 -6.61
N LYS A 362 -17.98 -8.22 -5.30
CA LYS A 362 -18.63 -9.42 -4.76
C LYS A 362 -20.12 -9.50 -5.15
N LEU A 363 -20.79 -8.36 -5.30
CA LEU A 363 -22.18 -8.34 -5.75
C LEU A 363 -22.34 -8.74 -7.23
N TRP A 364 -21.29 -8.62 -8.05
CA TRP A 364 -21.33 -8.98 -9.47
C TRP A 364 -21.67 -10.47 -9.70
N GLU A 365 -21.34 -11.34 -8.76
CA GLU A 365 -21.73 -12.76 -8.79
C GLU A 365 -23.25 -12.96 -8.93
N GLN A 366 -24.06 -11.95 -8.53
CA GLN A 366 -25.52 -11.97 -8.60
C GLN A 366 -26.06 -11.38 -9.92
N ALA A 367 -25.18 -10.98 -10.84
CA ALA A 367 -25.51 -10.49 -12.17
C ALA A 367 -24.56 -11.12 -13.21
N PRO A 368 -24.53 -12.47 -13.32
CA PRO A 368 -23.58 -13.14 -14.22
C PRO A 368 -23.86 -12.80 -15.68
N VAL A 369 -22.80 -12.72 -16.49
CA VAL A 369 -22.88 -12.45 -17.92
C VAL A 369 -22.72 -13.73 -18.74
N GLU A 370 -23.36 -13.76 -19.94
CA GLU A 370 -23.25 -14.84 -20.92
C GLU A 370 -22.08 -14.65 -21.89
#